data_88dfd7d2e28b59584daa1c2141f6c67f
#
_entry.id   88dfd7d2e28b59584daa1c2141f6c67f
#
_cell.length_a   1.000
_cell.length_b   1.000
_cell.length_c   1.000
_cell.angle_alpha   90.00
_cell.angle_beta   90.00
_cell.angle_gamma   90.00
#
_symmetry.space_group_name_H-M   'P 1'
#
loop_
_entity.id
_entity.type
_entity.pdbx_description
1 polymer ?
#
loop_
_entity_poly.entity_id
_entity_poly.type
_entity_poly.pdbx_seq_one_letter_code
_entity_poly.pdbx_strand_id
1 'polypeptide(L)'
;YLSVPAYNHREREMDPNTDNVAHLRNRARDADQRRSGRRLRVAPDRRDVYDIPLSEINVANPELFKTQSAFRYFQRLRDEAPVHYCRDSQYGPYWSITRYHDIAEVDKNHRVFSSSFEHGGVTITGTPNSSNEIPNFISMDPPDHAEQRKAVAPGMAPRRLHELESLIRERAAEILDNLPKNKAFDWVPAVSVELTGRM
;
A
#
# COMPACT_ATOMS: atom_id res chain seq x y z
N TYR A 1 -2.25 10.88 1.16
CA TYR A 1 -2.60 10.22 -0.09
C TYR A 1 -3.14 8.84 0.21
N LEU A 2 -4.37 8.60 -0.18
CA LEU A 2 -5.04 7.32 -0.07
C LEU A 2 -5.49 6.91 -1.47
N SER A 3 -5.25 5.68 -1.87
CA SER A 3 -5.71 5.11 -3.12
C SER A 3 -6.62 3.93 -2.82
N VAL A 4 -7.83 3.98 -3.32
CA VAL A 4 -8.87 2.98 -3.06
C VAL A 4 -9.17 2.24 -4.37
N PRO A 5 -9.10 0.89 -4.42
CA PRO A 5 -9.53 0.14 -5.58
C PRO A 5 -11.00 0.41 -5.92
N ALA A 6 -11.32 0.59 -7.20
CA ALA A 6 -12.70 0.75 -7.63
C ALA A 6 -13.38 -0.61 -7.67
N TYR A 7 -14.29 -0.85 -6.73
CA TYR A 7 -15.11 -2.07 -6.69
C TYR A 7 -16.33 -1.91 -7.57
N ASN A 8 -16.57 -2.84 -8.50
CA ASN A 8 -17.70 -2.80 -9.42
C ASN A 8 -18.93 -3.48 -8.80
N HIS A 9 -19.89 -2.70 -8.35
CA HIS A 9 -21.12 -3.16 -7.67
C HIS A 9 -22.11 -3.99 -8.54
N ARG A 10 -21.83 -4.22 -9.82
CA ARG A 10 -22.79 -4.87 -10.75
C ARG A 10 -22.80 -6.40 -10.72
N GLU A 11 -22.01 -7.07 -9.87
CA GLU A 11 -21.96 -8.54 -9.84
C GLU A 11 -22.64 -9.17 -8.62
N ARG A 12 -23.61 -8.51 -7.99
CA ARG A 12 -24.38 -9.06 -6.85
C ARG A 12 -25.74 -9.63 -7.23
N GLU A 13 -25.84 -10.30 -8.35
CA GLU A 13 -26.92 -11.26 -8.61
C GLU A 13 -26.29 -12.53 -9.16
N MET A 14 -25.81 -13.40 -8.27
CA MET A 14 -25.47 -14.77 -8.65
C MET A 14 -25.80 -15.76 -7.53
N ASP A 15 -26.53 -16.77 -7.97
CA ASP A 15 -26.99 -17.99 -7.35
C ASP A 15 -25.94 -18.69 -6.46
N PRO A 16 -26.28 -19.18 -5.24
CA PRO A 16 -25.37 -19.80 -4.30
C PRO A 16 -25.06 -21.27 -4.58
N ASN A 17 -24.85 -21.70 -5.82
CA ASN A 17 -24.51 -23.09 -6.12
C ASN A 17 -23.12 -23.24 -6.79
N THR A 18 -22.22 -23.66 -6.00
CA THR A 18 -20.99 -24.50 -6.01
C THR A 18 -20.05 -24.58 -7.22
N ASP A 19 -20.32 -24.11 -8.41
CA ASP A 19 -19.39 -24.26 -9.56
C ASP A 19 -18.53 -23.00 -9.85
N ASN A 20 -18.71 -21.94 -9.10
CA ASN A 20 -18.15 -20.62 -9.40
C ASN A 20 -16.70 -20.43 -8.93
N VAL A 21 -16.20 -21.23 -7.99
CA VAL A 21 -14.84 -21.09 -7.43
C VAL A 21 -13.77 -21.52 -8.45
N ALA A 22 -14.08 -22.53 -9.27
CA ALA A 22 -13.15 -22.98 -10.32
C ALA A 22 -13.03 -21.96 -11.46
N HIS A 23 -14.15 -21.32 -11.82
CA HIS A 23 -14.18 -20.29 -12.88
C HIS A 23 -13.45 -19.00 -12.45
N LEU A 24 -13.59 -18.61 -11.19
CA LEU A 24 -12.86 -17.46 -10.62
C LEU A 24 -11.35 -17.75 -10.51
N ARG A 25 -10.96 -18.97 -10.16
CA ARG A 25 -9.55 -19.40 -10.15
C ARG A 25 -8.92 -19.39 -11.54
N ASN A 26 -9.65 -19.77 -12.57
CA ASN A 26 -9.16 -19.74 -13.95
C ASN A 26 -9.05 -18.29 -14.48
N ARG A 27 -10.02 -17.42 -14.16
CA ARG A 27 -9.92 -15.98 -14.50
C ARG A 27 -8.77 -15.28 -13.79
N ALA A 28 -8.48 -15.63 -12.54
CA ALA A 28 -7.34 -15.09 -11.81
C ALA A 28 -6.00 -15.56 -12.41
N ARG A 29 -5.89 -16.83 -12.81
CA ARG A 29 -4.70 -17.37 -13.50
C ARG A 29 -4.48 -16.74 -14.87
N ASP A 30 -5.53 -16.53 -15.65
CA ASP A 30 -5.45 -15.85 -16.96
C ASP A 30 -5.09 -14.35 -16.81
N ALA A 31 -5.56 -13.69 -15.76
CA ALA A 31 -5.17 -12.32 -15.45
C ALA A 31 -3.72 -12.21 -15.01
N ASP A 32 -3.21 -13.18 -14.24
CA ASP A 32 -1.81 -13.25 -13.80
C ASP A 32 -0.85 -13.55 -14.95
N GLN A 33 -1.21 -14.49 -15.86
CA GLN A 33 -0.43 -14.75 -17.06
C GLN A 33 -0.38 -13.56 -18.03
N ARG A 34 -1.44 -12.77 -18.15
CA ARG A 34 -1.45 -11.53 -18.93
C ARG A 34 -0.64 -10.41 -18.27
N ARG A 35 -0.50 -10.41 -16.93
CA ARG A 35 0.32 -9.46 -16.17
C ARG A 35 1.82 -9.75 -16.24
N SER A 36 2.23 -11.02 -16.33
CA SER A 36 3.65 -11.40 -16.35
C SER A 36 4.38 -11.03 -17.66
N GLY A 37 3.66 -10.74 -18.75
CA GLY A 37 4.24 -10.47 -20.07
C GLY A 37 4.43 -9.01 -20.43
N ARG A 38 3.85 -8.05 -19.71
CA ARG A 38 3.90 -6.63 -20.10
C ARG A 38 4.07 -5.72 -18.89
N ARG A 39 5.28 -5.65 -18.35
CA ARG A 39 5.69 -4.46 -17.59
C ARG A 39 5.65 -3.28 -18.56
N LEU A 40 4.55 -2.55 -18.58
CA LEU A 40 4.49 -1.26 -19.24
C LEU A 40 5.55 -0.38 -18.59
N ARG A 41 6.72 -0.26 -19.22
CA ARG A 41 7.66 0.82 -18.92
C ARG A 41 6.98 2.10 -19.40
N VAL A 42 6.20 2.70 -18.55
CA VAL A 42 5.66 4.03 -18.82
C VAL A 42 6.85 4.98 -18.73
N ALA A 43 7.29 5.48 -19.86
CA ALA A 43 8.33 6.52 -19.89
C ALA A 43 7.85 7.72 -19.07
N PRO A 44 8.77 8.44 -18.38
CA PRO A 44 8.39 9.64 -17.65
C PRO A 44 7.76 10.63 -18.62
N ASP A 45 6.55 11.09 -18.30
CA ASP A 45 5.90 12.13 -19.07
C ASP A 45 6.71 13.44 -18.94
N ARG A 46 7.15 14.00 -20.05
CA ARG A 46 7.95 15.23 -20.07
C ARG A 46 7.09 16.49 -20.17
N ARG A 47 5.77 16.34 -20.34
CA ARG A 47 4.83 17.47 -20.35
C ARG A 47 4.79 18.13 -18.97
N ASP A 48 4.45 19.41 -18.91
CA ASP A 48 4.12 20.02 -17.64
C ASP A 48 2.87 19.33 -17.06
N VAL A 49 2.83 19.14 -15.75
CA VAL A 49 1.71 18.46 -15.10
C VAL A 49 0.36 19.13 -15.38
N TYR A 50 0.36 20.45 -15.63
CA TYR A 50 -0.85 21.22 -15.94
C TYR A 50 -1.30 21.09 -17.39
N ASP A 51 -0.45 20.63 -18.31
CA ASP A 51 -0.78 20.37 -19.71
C ASP A 51 -1.36 18.95 -19.92
N ILE A 52 -1.28 18.09 -18.91
CA ILE A 52 -1.80 16.72 -18.98
C ILE A 52 -3.30 16.74 -18.67
N PRO A 53 -4.19 16.15 -19.50
CA PRO A 53 -5.59 16.00 -19.14
C PRO A 53 -5.75 15.26 -17.80
N LEU A 54 -6.68 15.69 -16.95
CA LEU A 54 -6.92 15.04 -15.65
C LEU A 54 -7.18 13.53 -15.81
N SER A 55 -7.87 13.13 -16.86
CA SER A 55 -8.16 11.72 -17.16
C SER A 55 -6.93 10.85 -17.44
N GLU A 56 -5.79 11.46 -17.77
CA GLU A 56 -4.52 10.78 -18.02
C GLU A 56 -3.60 10.74 -16.79
N ILE A 57 -3.97 11.41 -15.71
CA ILE A 57 -3.15 11.44 -14.49
C ILE A 57 -3.22 10.09 -13.78
N ASN A 58 -2.06 9.45 -13.65
CA ASN A 58 -1.85 8.21 -12.90
C ASN A 58 -0.79 8.43 -11.82
N VAL A 59 -1.22 8.79 -10.61
CA VAL A 59 -0.30 9.02 -9.47
C VAL A 59 0.26 7.75 -8.84
N ALA A 60 -0.22 6.57 -9.26
CA ALA A 60 0.36 5.29 -8.85
C ALA A 60 1.56 4.88 -9.73
N ASN A 61 1.95 5.69 -10.72
CA ASN A 61 3.12 5.42 -11.56
C ASN A 61 4.41 5.55 -10.73
N PRO A 62 5.22 4.47 -10.57
CA PRO A 62 6.45 4.49 -9.78
C PRO A 62 7.51 5.50 -10.28
N GLU A 63 7.52 5.83 -11.57
CA GLU A 63 8.47 6.78 -12.13
C GLU A 63 8.29 8.19 -11.56
N LEU A 64 7.07 8.57 -11.14
CA LEU A 64 6.82 9.84 -10.48
C LEU A 64 7.54 9.95 -9.12
N PHE A 65 7.62 8.85 -8.39
CA PHE A 65 8.33 8.80 -7.11
C PHE A 65 9.84 8.74 -7.30
N LYS A 66 10.30 7.97 -8.27
CA LYS A 66 11.73 7.88 -8.62
C LYS A 66 12.30 9.22 -9.07
N THR A 67 11.55 10.00 -9.81
CA THR A 67 11.93 11.34 -10.29
C THR A 67 11.56 12.45 -9.31
N GLN A 68 10.95 12.14 -8.17
CA GLN A 68 10.43 13.08 -7.16
C GLN A 68 9.39 14.07 -7.72
N SER A 69 8.76 13.77 -8.84
CA SER A 69 7.76 14.63 -9.48
C SER A 69 6.34 14.43 -8.93
N ALA A 70 6.08 13.35 -8.18
CA ALA A 70 4.76 13.00 -7.66
C ALA A 70 4.06 14.14 -6.91
N PHE A 71 4.80 14.97 -6.17
CA PHE A 71 4.25 16.08 -5.40
C PHE A 71 3.51 17.11 -6.26
N ARG A 72 3.97 17.39 -7.48
CA ARG A 72 3.30 18.32 -8.41
C ARG A 72 1.96 17.75 -8.89
N TYR A 73 1.90 16.44 -9.14
CA TYR A 73 0.66 15.76 -9.50
C TYR A 73 -0.35 15.77 -8.35
N PHE A 74 0.09 15.47 -7.14
CA PHE A 74 -0.77 15.56 -5.96
C PHE A 74 -1.23 16.98 -5.67
N GLN A 75 -0.39 18.01 -5.90
CA GLN A 75 -0.78 19.40 -5.75
C GLN A 75 -1.91 19.72 -6.71
N ARG A 76 -1.74 19.42 -8.00
CA ARG A 76 -2.76 19.65 -9.00
C ARG A 76 -4.08 18.91 -8.68
N LEU A 77 -4.01 17.65 -8.27
CA LEU A 77 -5.21 16.91 -7.89
C LEU A 77 -5.92 17.54 -6.68
N ARG A 78 -5.18 18.04 -5.68
CA ARG A 78 -5.82 18.76 -4.56
C ARG A 78 -6.57 19.98 -5.00
N ASP A 79 -6.07 20.68 -5.99
CA ASP A 79 -6.64 21.93 -6.48
C ASP A 79 -7.82 21.71 -7.42
N GLU A 80 -7.69 20.79 -8.39
CA GLU A 80 -8.64 20.64 -9.49
C GLU A 80 -9.55 19.41 -9.37
N ALA A 81 -9.08 18.29 -8.78
CA ALA A 81 -9.80 17.02 -8.67
C ALA A 81 -9.41 16.26 -7.40
N PRO A 82 -9.79 16.72 -6.18
CA PRO A 82 -9.33 16.14 -4.93
C PRO A 82 -9.75 14.69 -4.71
N VAL A 83 -10.83 14.26 -5.35
CA VAL A 83 -11.25 12.85 -5.49
C VAL A 83 -11.19 12.53 -6.98
N HIS A 84 -10.14 11.83 -7.39
CA HIS A 84 -9.81 11.59 -8.78
C HIS A 84 -9.87 10.11 -9.13
N TYR A 85 -10.59 9.76 -10.21
CA TYR A 85 -10.67 8.41 -10.74
C TYR A 85 -9.62 8.18 -11.82
N CYS A 86 -8.72 7.24 -11.59
CA CYS A 86 -7.76 6.76 -12.58
C CYS A 86 -8.28 5.45 -13.16
N ARG A 87 -8.67 5.46 -14.45
CA ARG A 87 -9.19 4.28 -15.15
C ARG A 87 -8.08 3.30 -15.48
N ASP A 88 -6.98 3.83 -16.00
CA ASP A 88 -5.92 3.02 -16.60
C ASP A 88 -4.64 3.14 -15.79
N SER A 89 -4.36 2.11 -14.99
CA SER A 89 -3.10 1.98 -14.29
C SER A 89 -2.59 0.53 -14.35
N GLN A 90 -1.32 0.34 -14.02
CA GLN A 90 -0.73 -0.99 -13.90
C GLN A 90 -1.35 -1.85 -12.77
N TYR A 91 -2.11 -1.24 -11.90
CA TYR A 91 -2.79 -1.88 -10.76
C TYR A 91 -4.30 -2.01 -10.98
N GLY A 92 -4.80 -1.67 -12.18
CA GLY A 92 -6.22 -1.54 -12.47
C GLY A 92 -6.79 -0.16 -12.09
N PRO A 93 -8.11 0.04 -12.19
CA PRO A 93 -8.74 1.31 -11.86
C PRO A 93 -8.74 1.56 -10.35
N TYR A 94 -8.56 2.84 -9.97
CA TYR A 94 -8.56 3.25 -8.57
C TYR A 94 -8.99 4.70 -8.39
N TRP A 95 -9.36 5.05 -7.16
CA TRP A 95 -9.62 6.42 -6.74
C TRP A 95 -8.44 6.99 -5.95
N SER A 96 -8.04 8.21 -6.27
CA SER A 96 -7.05 8.98 -5.50
C SER A 96 -7.75 10.01 -4.65
N ILE A 97 -7.55 9.96 -3.34
CA ILE A 97 -8.07 10.93 -2.38
C ILE A 97 -6.88 11.78 -1.90
N THR A 98 -6.95 13.11 -2.07
CA THR A 98 -5.76 13.94 -1.92
C THR A 98 -5.87 15.05 -0.86
N ARG A 99 -7.09 15.39 -0.39
CA ARG A 99 -7.30 16.35 0.69
C ARG A 99 -7.35 15.66 2.04
N TYR A 100 -6.79 16.28 3.07
CA TYR A 100 -6.70 15.73 4.42
C TYR A 100 -8.06 15.31 5.01
N HIS A 101 -9.07 16.16 4.89
CA HIS A 101 -10.40 15.86 5.45
C HIS A 101 -11.05 14.68 4.75
N ASP A 102 -10.93 14.59 3.43
CA ASP A 102 -11.48 13.49 2.64
C ASP A 102 -10.77 12.16 2.97
N ILE A 103 -9.43 12.20 3.14
CA ILE A 103 -8.63 11.05 3.58
C ILE A 103 -9.07 10.60 4.98
N ALA A 104 -9.24 11.55 5.91
CA ALA A 104 -9.65 11.24 7.27
C ALA A 104 -11.07 10.66 7.35
N GLU A 105 -11.98 11.09 6.47
CA GLU A 105 -13.33 10.53 6.35
C GLU A 105 -13.29 9.09 5.85
N VAL A 106 -12.54 8.82 4.78
CA VAL A 106 -12.38 7.47 4.23
C VAL A 106 -11.72 6.54 5.26
N ASP A 107 -10.64 6.98 5.90
CA ASP A 107 -9.88 6.20 6.87
C ASP A 107 -10.70 5.79 8.11
N LYS A 108 -11.56 6.68 8.59
CA LYS A 108 -12.40 6.42 9.76
C LYS A 108 -13.66 5.63 9.47
N ASN A 109 -14.11 5.61 8.24
CA ASN A 109 -15.39 5.01 7.86
C ASN A 109 -15.25 3.57 7.34
N HIS A 110 -14.76 2.68 8.20
CA HIS A 110 -14.58 1.26 7.90
C HIS A 110 -15.87 0.53 7.47
N ARG A 111 -17.05 1.09 7.74
CA ARG A 111 -18.33 0.49 7.32
C ARG A 111 -18.58 0.61 5.82
N VAL A 112 -17.96 1.59 5.18
CA VAL A 112 -18.08 1.86 3.74
C VAL A 112 -16.77 1.51 3.02
N PHE A 113 -15.63 1.83 3.64
CA PHE A 113 -14.30 1.63 3.09
C PHE A 113 -13.57 0.56 3.88
N SER A 114 -13.66 -0.67 3.40
CA SER A 114 -13.04 -1.83 4.02
C SER A 114 -11.54 -1.87 3.78
N SER A 115 -10.78 -2.27 4.80
CA SER A 115 -9.37 -2.63 4.70
C SER A 115 -9.17 -4.13 4.56
N SER A 116 -10.25 -4.90 4.54
CA SER A 116 -10.20 -6.36 4.49
C SER A 116 -9.52 -6.86 3.23
N PHE A 117 -8.77 -7.91 3.41
CA PHE A 117 -8.10 -8.67 2.36
C PHE A 117 -9.03 -9.13 1.25
N GLU A 118 -10.27 -9.49 1.60
CA GLU A 118 -11.31 -9.92 0.68
C GLU A 118 -11.68 -8.83 -0.34
N HIS A 119 -11.46 -7.57 0.03
CA HIS A 119 -11.74 -6.40 -0.79
C HIS A 119 -10.48 -5.73 -1.39
N GLY A 120 -9.33 -6.41 -1.31
CA GLY A 120 -8.07 -5.93 -1.90
C GLY A 120 -7.04 -5.45 -0.88
N GLY A 121 -7.39 -5.40 0.42
CA GLY A 121 -6.47 -5.02 1.49
C GLY A 121 -6.10 -3.54 1.46
N VAL A 122 -5.00 -3.22 2.12
CA VAL A 122 -4.51 -1.84 2.32
C VAL A 122 -3.52 -1.37 1.25
N THR A 123 -3.23 -2.19 0.25
CA THR A 123 -2.29 -1.84 -0.82
C THR A 123 -2.93 -1.85 -2.17
N ILE A 124 -2.62 -0.86 -3.00
CA ILE A 124 -3.09 -0.82 -4.40
C ILE A 124 -2.54 -1.97 -5.24
N THR A 125 -1.44 -2.58 -4.80
CA THR A 125 -0.78 -3.70 -5.47
C THR A 125 -1.35 -5.05 -5.06
N GLY A 126 -2.23 -5.08 -4.07
CA GLY A 126 -2.83 -6.30 -3.54
C GLY A 126 -3.60 -7.05 -4.60
N THR A 127 -3.22 -8.30 -4.84
CA THR A 127 -4.08 -9.25 -5.53
C THR A 127 -4.94 -9.92 -4.46
N PRO A 128 -6.26 -9.74 -4.49
CA PRO A 128 -7.14 -10.48 -3.62
C PRO A 128 -6.83 -11.99 -3.75
N ASN A 129 -6.61 -12.67 -2.64
CA ASN A 129 -6.34 -14.12 -2.60
C ASN A 129 -4.98 -14.59 -3.17
N SER A 130 -3.90 -13.85 -3.02
CA SER A 130 -2.60 -14.49 -3.18
C SER A 130 -2.42 -15.51 -2.05
N SER A 131 -2.27 -16.78 -2.40
CA SER A 131 -2.20 -17.91 -1.47
C SER A 131 -1.01 -17.86 -0.48
N ASN A 132 -0.22 -16.81 -0.55
CA ASN A 132 1.00 -16.62 0.25
C ASN A 132 0.91 -15.45 1.24
N GLU A 133 -0.23 -14.78 1.36
CA GLU A 133 -0.33 -13.66 2.28
C GLU A 133 -0.75 -14.15 3.67
N ILE A 134 0.13 -13.91 4.62
CA ILE A 134 -0.14 -14.15 6.04
C ILE A 134 -1.18 -13.13 6.50
N PRO A 135 -2.35 -13.57 6.98
CA PRO A 135 -3.34 -12.66 7.52
C PRO A 135 -2.72 -11.79 8.61
N ASN A 136 -2.87 -10.49 8.49
CA ASN A 136 -2.41 -9.54 9.48
C ASN A 136 -3.51 -8.54 9.81
N PHE A 137 -3.49 -7.99 11.02
CA PHE A 137 -4.58 -7.14 11.49
C PHE A 137 -4.72 -5.81 10.72
N ILE A 138 -3.70 -5.39 9.96
CA ILE A 138 -3.77 -4.18 9.12
C ILE A 138 -4.77 -4.38 7.97
N SER A 139 -4.87 -5.62 7.47
CA SER A 139 -5.77 -6.00 6.38
C SER A 139 -7.02 -6.72 6.88
N MET A 140 -7.56 -6.25 7.99
CA MET A 140 -8.79 -6.76 8.61
C MET A 140 -9.72 -5.62 8.97
N ASP A 141 -11.02 -5.89 8.96
CA ASP A 141 -12.03 -4.99 9.50
C ASP A 141 -12.41 -5.38 10.94
N PRO A 142 -13.07 -4.49 11.70
CA PRO A 142 -13.68 -4.87 12.98
C PRO A 142 -14.74 -6.00 12.80
N PRO A 143 -14.87 -6.93 13.76
CA PRO A 143 -14.23 -6.94 15.09
C PRO A 143 -12.81 -7.49 15.13
N ASP A 144 -12.39 -8.32 14.16
CA ASP A 144 -11.13 -9.08 14.17
C ASP A 144 -9.90 -8.17 14.28
N HIS A 145 -9.90 -7.06 13.53
CA HIS A 145 -8.88 -6.01 13.65
C HIS A 145 -8.71 -5.53 15.10
N ALA A 146 -9.84 -5.21 15.76
CA ALA A 146 -9.82 -4.65 17.09
C ALA A 146 -9.28 -5.66 18.12
N GLU A 147 -9.63 -6.94 18.00
CA GLU A 147 -9.17 -8.01 18.89
C GLU A 147 -7.68 -8.25 18.75
N GLN A 148 -7.18 -8.40 17.52
CA GLN A 148 -5.76 -8.62 17.28
C GLN A 148 -4.91 -7.40 17.69
N ARG A 149 -5.37 -6.18 17.35
CA ARG A 149 -4.70 -4.95 17.77
C ARG A 149 -4.61 -4.84 19.29
N LYS A 150 -5.68 -5.20 20.01
CA LYS A 150 -5.70 -5.20 21.49
C LYS A 150 -4.66 -6.16 22.06
N ALA A 151 -4.44 -7.30 21.43
CA ALA A 151 -3.44 -8.28 21.88
C ALA A 151 -2.01 -7.75 21.77
N VAL A 152 -1.68 -6.99 20.72
CA VAL A 152 -0.32 -6.46 20.49
C VAL A 152 -0.06 -5.09 21.12
N ALA A 153 -1.11 -4.30 21.37
CA ALA A 153 -0.99 -2.93 21.86
C ALA A 153 -0.17 -2.77 23.16
N PRO A 154 -0.27 -3.66 24.15
CA PRO A 154 0.55 -3.55 25.36
C PRO A 154 2.07 -3.59 25.10
N GLY A 155 2.51 -4.37 24.09
CA GLY A 155 3.92 -4.44 23.69
C GLY A 155 4.46 -3.15 23.08
N MET A 156 3.58 -2.32 22.51
CA MET A 156 3.90 -1.03 21.88
C MET A 156 3.53 0.18 22.75
N ALA A 157 3.12 -0.05 23.99
CA ALA A 157 2.77 1.04 24.90
C ALA A 157 3.98 1.96 25.18
N PRO A 158 3.80 3.28 25.30
CA PRO A 158 4.88 4.23 25.53
C PRO A 158 5.78 3.86 26.71
N ARG A 159 5.20 3.35 27.81
CA ARG A 159 5.94 2.87 28.98
C ARG A 159 6.89 1.73 28.58
N ARG A 160 6.42 0.75 27.80
CA ARG A 160 7.23 -0.38 27.37
C ARG A 160 8.36 0.05 26.43
N LEU A 161 8.09 0.98 25.53
CA LEU A 161 9.12 1.56 24.65
C LEU A 161 10.19 2.30 25.44
N HIS A 162 9.81 3.04 26.48
CA HIS A 162 10.76 3.71 27.36
C HIS A 162 11.66 2.72 28.14
N GLU A 163 11.10 1.60 28.60
CA GLU A 163 11.87 0.53 29.24
C GLU A 163 12.92 -0.09 28.30
N LEU A 164 12.67 -0.07 26.99
CA LEU A 164 13.59 -0.60 25.97
C LEU A 164 14.64 0.42 25.50
N GLU A 165 14.53 1.68 25.89
CA GLU A 165 15.39 2.76 25.37
C GLU A 165 16.89 2.50 25.58
N SER A 166 17.28 2.06 26.78
CA SER A 166 18.67 1.75 27.09
C SER A 166 19.22 0.62 26.22
N LEU A 167 18.43 -0.44 26.06
CA LEU A 167 18.79 -1.58 25.22
C LEU A 167 18.93 -1.20 23.74
N ILE A 168 18.02 -0.35 23.24
CA ILE A 168 18.08 0.14 21.86
C ILE A 168 19.34 0.99 21.64
N ARG A 169 19.68 1.86 22.58
CA ARG A 169 20.91 2.68 22.53
C ARG A 169 22.17 1.83 22.54
N GLU A 170 22.24 0.82 23.42
CA GLU A 170 23.37 -0.10 23.50
C GLU A 170 23.58 -0.85 22.17
N ARG A 171 22.50 -1.45 21.63
CA ARG A 171 22.56 -2.14 20.34
C ARG A 171 22.92 -1.24 19.18
N ALA A 172 22.40 -0.03 19.15
CA ALA A 172 22.77 0.95 18.13
C ALA A 172 24.24 1.33 18.21
N ALA A 173 24.77 1.55 19.41
CA ALA A 173 26.20 1.85 19.61
C ALA A 173 27.06 0.66 19.16
N GLU A 174 26.75 -0.57 19.58
CA GLU A 174 27.47 -1.79 19.17
C GLU A 174 27.53 -1.93 17.63
N ILE A 175 26.40 -1.74 16.95
CA ILE A 175 26.33 -1.85 15.49
C ILE A 175 27.21 -0.77 14.85
N LEU A 176 27.11 0.48 15.30
CA LEU A 176 27.87 1.62 14.72
C LEU A 176 29.37 1.48 14.97
N ASP A 177 29.80 1.02 16.14
CA ASP A 177 31.21 0.82 16.48
C ASP A 177 31.88 -0.27 15.64
N ASN A 178 31.12 -1.27 15.20
CA ASN A 178 31.58 -2.37 14.36
C ASN A 178 31.53 -2.07 12.85
N LEU A 179 31.09 -0.88 12.44
CA LEU A 179 31.06 -0.55 11.02
C LEU A 179 32.44 -0.45 10.41
N PRO A 180 32.58 -0.82 9.12
CA PRO A 180 33.82 -0.68 8.40
C PRO A 180 34.26 0.79 8.33
N LYS A 181 35.51 1.07 8.75
CA LYS A 181 36.10 2.42 8.70
C LYS A 181 36.89 2.61 7.40
N ASN A 182 36.79 3.79 6.81
CA ASN A 182 37.54 4.20 5.61
C ASN A 182 37.31 3.36 4.35
N LYS A 183 36.18 2.67 4.24
CA LYS A 183 35.74 1.97 3.02
C LYS A 183 34.24 2.05 2.83
N ALA A 184 33.78 2.01 1.58
CA ALA A 184 32.37 1.94 1.27
C ALA A 184 31.79 0.59 1.73
N PHE A 185 30.55 0.60 2.23
CA PHE A 185 29.79 -0.58 2.62
C PHE A 185 28.30 -0.35 2.37
N ASP A 186 27.53 -1.44 2.33
CA ASP A 186 26.08 -1.36 2.22
C ASP A 186 25.47 -1.12 3.61
N TRP A 187 24.85 0.06 3.77
CA TRP A 187 24.21 0.46 5.03
C TRP A 187 23.01 -0.41 5.41
N VAL A 188 22.22 -0.84 4.42
CA VAL A 188 20.97 -1.54 4.70
C VAL A 188 21.20 -2.86 5.46
N PRO A 189 21.99 -3.82 4.96
CA PRO A 189 22.28 -5.04 5.72
C PRO A 189 23.11 -4.77 6.98
N ALA A 190 24.07 -3.84 6.95
CA ALA A 190 24.97 -3.61 8.05
C ALA A 190 24.33 -2.88 9.25
N VAL A 191 23.33 -2.04 9.02
CA VAL A 191 22.70 -1.23 10.07
C VAL A 191 21.20 -1.44 10.14
N SER A 192 20.46 -1.20 9.05
CA SER A 192 19.00 -1.18 9.10
C SER A 192 18.40 -2.53 9.45
N VAL A 193 18.88 -3.59 8.80
CA VAL A 193 18.40 -4.97 9.04
C VAL A 193 18.83 -5.45 10.44
N GLU A 194 20.10 -5.24 10.80
CA GLU A 194 20.63 -5.65 12.10
C GLU A 194 19.91 -4.96 13.26
N LEU A 195 19.75 -3.64 13.21
CA LEU A 195 19.09 -2.90 14.29
C LEU A 195 17.61 -3.31 14.42
N THR A 196 16.89 -3.39 13.31
CA THR A 196 15.46 -3.73 13.32
C THR A 196 15.24 -5.20 13.73
N GLY A 197 16.09 -6.11 13.27
CA GLY A 197 15.95 -7.54 13.57
C GLY A 197 16.31 -7.92 15.02
N ARG A 198 17.05 -7.05 15.73
CA ARG A 198 17.43 -7.29 17.14
C ARG A 198 16.51 -6.58 18.14
N MET A 199 15.59 -5.72 17.69
CA MET A 199 14.60 -5.04 18.53
C MET A 199 13.30 -5.81 18.62
#